data_1bfdcc6bd86bdaa7aaecdf18d6fb4635
#
_entry.id   1bfdcc6bd86bdaa7aaecdf18d6fb4635
#
_cell.length_a   1.000
_cell.length_b   1.000
_cell.length_c   1.000
_cell.angle_alpha   90.00
_cell.angle_beta   90.00
_cell.angle_gamma   90.00
#
_symmetry.space_group_name_H-M   'P 1'
#
loop_
_entity.id
_entity.type
_entity.pdbx_description
1 polymer ?
#
loop_
_entity_poly.entity_id
_entity_poly.type
_entity_poly.pdbx_seq_one_letter_code
_entity_poly.pdbx_strand_id
1 'polypeptide(L)'
;MWIVKLALRQRYTIGVLVILLLLFGARSLQQTSTDILPSIDIPYVNVLWTYPGLNASDMASKISSFSEIAIMNNVDDVKRVVSDNGNGYSLIQVSFHSKANLAVALSQITSVSQTILKLIIPPRVYLYYNLPYRHNK
;
A
#
# COMPACT_ATOMS: atom_id res chain seq x y z
N MET A 1 11.88 37.66 37.44
CA MET A 1 11.23 36.55 38.18
C MET A 1 9.88 36.97 38.78
N TRP A 2 9.08 37.71 38.00
CA TRP A 2 7.75 38.19 38.42
C TRP A 2 6.70 37.06 38.41
N ILE A 3 6.77 36.15 37.45
CA ILE A 3 5.85 35.00 37.32
C ILE A 3 5.90 34.07 38.54
N VAL A 4 7.09 33.82 39.10
CA VAL A 4 7.26 32.96 40.26
C VAL A 4 6.63 33.56 41.52
N LYS A 5 6.74 34.90 41.68
CA LYS A 5 6.10 35.62 42.81
C LYS A 5 4.57 35.63 42.69
N LEU A 6 4.03 35.73 41.50
CA LEU A 6 2.60 35.65 41.23
C LEU A 6 2.07 34.23 41.50
N ALA A 7 2.84 33.23 41.13
CA ALA A 7 2.52 31.82 41.36
C ALA A 7 2.42 31.48 42.86
N LEU A 8 3.38 31.95 43.65
CA LEU A 8 3.39 31.71 45.09
C LEU A 8 2.31 32.49 45.86
N ARG A 9 1.85 33.62 45.31
CA ARG A 9 0.82 34.46 45.95
C ARG A 9 -0.61 33.92 45.72
N GLN A 10 -0.87 33.18 44.67
CA GLN A 10 -2.17 32.63 44.37
C GLN A 10 -2.11 31.12 44.11
N ARG A 11 -1.74 30.36 45.12
CA ARG A 11 -1.59 28.89 45.07
C ARG A 11 -2.84 28.15 44.57
N TYR A 12 -4.02 28.65 44.89
CA TYR A 12 -5.28 28.02 44.45
C TYR A 12 -5.53 28.21 42.94
N THR A 13 -5.24 29.39 42.39
CA THR A 13 -5.41 29.72 41.00
C THR A 13 -4.50 28.88 40.12
N ILE A 14 -3.27 28.63 40.55
CA ILE A 14 -2.32 27.76 39.84
C ILE A 14 -2.76 26.30 39.88
N GLY A 15 -3.27 25.83 41.03
CA GLY A 15 -3.84 24.48 41.14
C GLY A 15 -4.98 24.25 40.13
N VAL A 16 -5.89 25.21 40.04
CA VAL A 16 -7.02 25.16 39.07
C VAL A 16 -6.49 25.18 37.63
N LEU A 17 -5.50 26.02 37.32
CA LEU A 17 -4.91 26.13 35.99
C LEU A 17 -4.20 24.84 35.58
N VAL A 18 -3.49 24.18 36.47
CA VAL A 18 -2.83 22.87 36.21
C VAL A 18 -3.87 21.79 35.95
N ILE A 19 -4.95 21.73 36.75
CA ILE A 19 -6.02 20.77 36.55
C ILE A 19 -6.70 21.00 35.19
N LEU A 20 -6.94 22.25 34.83
CA LEU A 20 -7.55 22.64 33.55
C LEU A 20 -6.67 22.26 32.38
N LEU A 21 -5.36 22.48 32.47
CA LEU A 21 -4.38 22.05 31.47
C LEU A 21 -4.34 20.53 31.31
N LEU A 22 -4.40 19.77 32.41
CA LEU A 22 -4.43 18.31 32.35
C LEU A 22 -5.72 17.80 31.70
N LEU A 23 -6.88 18.40 31.99
CA LEU A 23 -8.14 18.02 31.37
C LEU A 23 -8.17 18.35 29.86
N PHE A 24 -7.69 19.52 29.46
CA PHE A 24 -7.60 19.89 28.06
C PHE A 24 -6.55 19.06 27.31
N GLY A 25 -5.41 18.77 27.94
CA GLY A 25 -4.37 17.90 27.37
C GLY A 25 -4.86 16.48 27.12
N ALA A 26 -5.54 15.88 28.09
CA ALA A 26 -6.11 14.56 27.97
C ALA A 26 -7.17 14.50 26.85
N ARG A 27 -8.00 15.55 26.75
CA ARG A 27 -9.02 15.64 25.70
C ARG A 27 -8.43 15.86 24.33
N SER A 28 -7.37 16.64 24.21
CA SER A 28 -6.64 16.87 22.97
C SER A 28 -6.00 15.60 22.44
N LEU A 29 -5.46 14.75 23.32
CA LEU A 29 -4.90 13.44 22.92
C LEU A 29 -5.94 12.49 22.38
N GLN A 30 -7.18 12.51 22.92
CA GLN A 30 -8.27 11.68 22.40
C GLN A 30 -8.79 12.16 21.04
N GLN A 31 -8.62 13.42 20.70
CA GLN A 31 -9.09 14.03 19.47
C GLN A 31 -8.00 14.08 18.38
N THR A 32 -6.75 13.77 18.74
CA THR A 32 -5.68 13.63 17.78
C THR A 32 -5.85 12.32 17.06
N SER A 33 -6.41 12.40 15.85
CA SER A 33 -6.45 11.28 14.92
C SER A 33 -5.02 10.82 14.66
N THR A 34 -4.70 9.60 15.08
CA THR A 34 -3.37 8.97 14.87
C THR A 34 -3.17 8.53 13.42
N ASP A 35 -4.20 8.66 12.59
CA ASP A 35 -4.13 8.39 11.17
C ASP A 35 -3.45 9.55 10.43
N ILE A 36 -2.13 9.56 10.47
CA ILE A 36 -1.30 10.50 9.69
C ILE A 36 -1.37 10.18 8.19
N LEU A 37 -1.77 8.97 7.83
CA LEU A 37 -2.00 8.57 6.45
C LEU A 37 -3.52 8.40 6.27
N PRO A 38 -4.14 9.18 5.36
CA PRO A 38 -5.50 8.84 4.94
C PRO A 38 -5.45 7.40 4.44
N SER A 39 -6.29 6.53 5.00
CA SER A 39 -6.48 5.18 4.48
C SER A 39 -7.08 5.31 3.07
N ILE A 40 -6.21 5.51 2.12
CA ILE A 40 -6.57 5.44 0.71
C ILE A 40 -6.71 3.94 0.46
N ASP A 41 -7.92 3.42 0.61
CA ASP A 41 -8.29 2.06 0.21
C ASP A 41 -8.24 1.98 -1.33
N ILE A 42 -7.04 2.08 -1.87
CA ILE A 42 -6.80 1.77 -3.26
C ILE A 42 -6.53 0.26 -3.30
N PRO A 43 -7.45 -0.55 -3.82
CA PRO A 43 -7.19 -1.97 -3.99
C PRO A 43 -6.02 -2.14 -4.97
N TYR A 44 -5.05 -2.96 -4.59
CA TYR A 44 -3.92 -3.30 -5.43
C TYR A 44 -3.63 -4.80 -5.37
N VAL A 45 -3.09 -5.33 -6.46
CA VAL A 45 -2.64 -6.72 -6.58
C VAL A 45 -1.18 -6.71 -7.01
N ASN A 46 -0.36 -7.48 -6.33
CA ASN A 46 1.04 -7.68 -6.70
C ASN A 46 1.21 -9.01 -7.42
N VAL A 47 1.83 -8.96 -8.59
CA VAL A 47 2.20 -10.13 -9.40
C VAL A 47 3.72 -10.23 -9.40
N LEU A 48 4.26 -11.32 -8.86
CA LEU A 48 5.69 -11.56 -8.83
C LEU A 48 6.08 -12.59 -9.89
N TRP A 49 6.91 -12.18 -10.83
CA TRP A 49 7.55 -13.05 -11.80
C TRP A 49 8.97 -13.38 -11.36
N THR A 50 9.32 -14.66 -11.36
CA THR A 50 10.69 -15.10 -11.07
C THR A 50 11.25 -15.88 -12.25
N TYR A 51 12.37 -15.42 -12.76
CA TYR A 51 13.12 -16.11 -13.83
C TYR A 51 14.62 -16.08 -13.53
N PRO A 52 15.14 -17.10 -12.85
CA PRO A 52 16.55 -17.16 -12.52
C PRO A 52 17.44 -17.11 -13.77
N GLY A 53 18.43 -16.22 -13.76
CA GLY A 53 19.39 -16.10 -14.84
C GLY A 53 19.17 -14.94 -15.81
N LEU A 54 18.03 -14.22 -15.74
CA LEU A 54 17.85 -12.97 -16.45
C LEU A 54 18.36 -11.77 -15.63
N ASN A 55 18.98 -10.81 -16.30
CA ASN A 55 19.30 -9.53 -15.69
C ASN A 55 18.07 -8.62 -15.62
N ALA A 56 18.14 -7.54 -14.84
CA ALA A 56 17.02 -6.60 -14.63
C ALA A 56 16.52 -5.96 -15.93
N SER A 57 17.41 -5.65 -16.87
CA SER A 57 17.05 -5.05 -18.17
C SER A 57 16.28 -6.02 -19.06
N ASP A 58 16.68 -7.27 -19.09
CA ASP A 58 15.98 -8.32 -19.83
C ASP A 58 14.63 -8.67 -19.19
N MET A 59 14.57 -8.67 -17.86
CA MET A 59 13.30 -8.81 -17.14
C MET A 59 12.32 -7.70 -17.49
N ALA A 60 12.80 -6.45 -17.50
CA ALA A 60 11.97 -5.28 -17.85
C ALA A 60 11.43 -5.37 -19.29
N SER A 61 12.29 -5.64 -20.26
CA SER A 61 11.94 -5.60 -21.67
C SER A 61 11.12 -6.80 -22.15
N LYS A 62 11.45 -8.00 -21.66
CA LYS A 62 10.85 -9.26 -22.16
C LYS A 62 9.63 -9.72 -21.36
N ILE A 63 9.64 -9.46 -20.04
CA ILE A 63 8.61 -9.98 -19.14
C ILE A 63 7.66 -8.87 -18.69
N SER A 64 8.23 -7.79 -18.07
CA SER A 64 7.42 -6.75 -17.45
C SER A 64 6.63 -5.95 -18.47
N SER A 65 7.27 -5.44 -19.52
CA SER A 65 6.60 -4.63 -20.54
C SER A 65 5.45 -5.40 -21.22
N PHE A 66 5.67 -6.67 -21.52
CA PHE A 66 4.62 -7.50 -22.11
C PHE A 66 3.49 -7.78 -21.11
N SER A 67 3.82 -8.07 -19.88
CA SER A 67 2.84 -8.32 -18.80
C SER A 67 2.02 -7.08 -18.48
N GLU A 68 2.64 -5.89 -18.43
CA GLU A 68 1.95 -4.62 -18.22
C GLU A 68 0.92 -4.34 -19.30
N ILE A 69 1.31 -4.48 -20.56
CA ILE A 69 0.41 -4.28 -21.71
C ILE A 69 -0.72 -5.30 -21.68
N ALA A 70 -0.42 -6.56 -21.41
CA ALA A 70 -1.42 -7.62 -21.35
C ALA A 70 -2.43 -7.39 -20.21
N ILE A 71 -1.96 -6.96 -19.04
CA ILE A 71 -2.83 -6.64 -17.89
C ILE A 71 -3.70 -5.43 -18.21
N MET A 72 -3.11 -4.34 -18.72
CA MET A 72 -3.86 -3.13 -19.04
C MET A 72 -4.98 -3.37 -20.08
N ASN A 73 -4.76 -4.29 -21.03
CA ASN A 73 -5.72 -4.54 -22.11
C ASN A 73 -6.79 -5.59 -21.77
N ASN A 74 -6.55 -6.43 -20.77
CA ASN A 74 -7.42 -7.59 -20.50
C ASN A 74 -8.00 -7.60 -19.08
N VAL A 75 -7.66 -6.65 -18.24
CA VAL A 75 -8.17 -6.55 -16.88
C VAL A 75 -8.96 -5.26 -16.72
N ASP A 76 -10.18 -5.39 -16.21
CA ASP A 76 -11.07 -4.26 -16.01
C ASP A 76 -10.67 -3.42 -14.78
N ASP A 77 -11.08 -2.14 -14.80
CA ASP A 77 -10.90 -1.18 -13.69
C ASP A 77 -9.46 -0.93 -13.26
N VAL A 78 -8.48 -1.23 -14.11
CA VAL A 78 -7.08 -0.92 -13.83
C VAL A 78 -6.86 0.59 -13.87
N LYS A 79 -6.34 1.13 -12.77
CA LYS A 79 -5.98 2.55 -12.67
C LYS A 79 -4.53 2.79 -13.08
N ARG A 80 -3.62 1.91 -12.65
CA ARG A 80 -2.19 2.05 -12.90
C ARG A 80 -1.49 0.70 -12.73
N VAL A 81 -0.54 0.43 -13.60
CA VAL A 81 0.41 -0.69 -13.48
C VAL A 81 1.80 -0.11 -13.33
N VAL A 82 2.58 -0.64 -12.39
CA VAL A 82 3.98 -0.28 -12.15
C VAL A 82 4.77 -1.56 -11.97
N SER A 83 5.92 -1.66 -12.63
CA SER A 83 6.82 -2.79 -12.47
C SER A 83 8.13 -2.35 -11.82
N ASP A 84 8.64 -3.20 -10.93
CA ASP A 84 9.97 -3.10 -10.34
C ASP A 84 10.77 -4.34 -10.72
N ASN A 85 11.91 -4.12 -11.38
CA ASN A 85 12.68 -5.18 -12.03
C ASN A 85 14.03 -5.35 -11.37
N GLY A 86 14.30 -6.55 -10.89
CA GLY A 86 15.61 -6.96 -10.39
C GLY A 86 16.20 -8.12 -11.18
N ASN A 87 17.37 -8.55 -10.75
CA ASN A 87 18.02 -9.71 -11.35
C ASN A 87 17.26 -11.00 -11.02
N GLY A 88 16.63 -11.59 -12.02
CA GLY A 88 15.86 -12.82 -11.90
C GLY A 88 14.45 -12.66 -11.31
N TYR A 89 13.96 -11.44 -11.09
CA TYR A 89 12.59 -11.20 -10.66
C TYR A 89 11.99 -9.89 -11.21
N SER A 90 10.68 -9.85 -11.32
CA SER A 90 9.91 -8.65 -11.61
C SER A 90 8.66 -8.62 -10.73
N LEU A 91 8.49 -7.53 -10.00
CA LEU A 91 7.30 -7.27 -9.20
C LEU A 91 6.41 -6.29 -9.94
N ILE A 92 5.23 -6.73 -10.36
CA ILE A 92 4.25 -5.89 -11.03
C ILE A 92 3.13 -5.55 -10.05
N GLN A 93 2.98 -4.28 -9.73
CA GLN A 93 1.92 -3.76 -8.89
C GLN A 93 0.81 -3.19 -9.76
N VAL A 94 -0.38 -3.78 -9.68
CA VAL A 94 -1.58 -3.34 -10.37
C VAL A 94 -2.49 -2.65 -9.37
N SER A 95 -2.73 -1.37 -9.57
CA SER A 95 -3.65 -0.56 -8.75
C SER A 95 -4.98 -0.42 -9.48
N PHE A 96 -6.08 -0.53 -8.76
CA PHE A 96 -7.44 -0.46 -9.28
C PHE A 96 -8.18 0.80 -8.82
N HIS A 97 -9.29 1.10 -9.47
CA HIS A 97 -10.20 2.12 -8.98
C HIS A 97 -10.91 1.64 -7.69
N SER A 98 -11.30 2.57 -6.80
CA SER A 98 -11.86 2.24 -5.47
C SER A 98 -13.14 1.39 -5.51
N LYS A 99 -13.84 1.36 -6.65
CA LYS A 99 -15.08 0.59 -6.85
C LYS A 99 -14.86 -0.75 -7.55
N ALA A 100 -13.61 -1.10 -7.88
CA ALA A 100 -13.29 -2.31 -8.61
C ALA A 100 -13.64 -3.57 -7.80
N ASN A 101 -14.19 -4.57 -8.47
CA ASN A 101 -14.42 -5.88 -7.86
C ASN A 101 -13.11 -6.69 -7.88
N LEU A 102 -12.45 -6.71 -6.73
CA LEU A 102 -11.13 -7.34 -6.60
C LEU A 102 -11.13 -8.83 -6.93
N ALA A 103 -12.24 -9.54 -6.67
CA ALA A 103 -12.36 -10.96 -6.99
C ALA A 103 -12.39 -11.21 -8.51
N VAL A 104 -13.09 -10.37 -9.26
CA VAL A 104 -13.12 -10.43 -10.72
C VAL A 104 -11.76 -10.06 -11.30
N ALA A 105 -11.17 -8.96 -10.83
CA ALA A 105 -9.85 -8.51 -11.24
C ALA A 105 -8.78 -9.58 -11.03
N LEU A 106 -8.82 -10.28 -9.87
CA LEU A 106 -7.89 -11.37 -9.56
C LEU A 106 -8.04 -12.55 -10.51
N SER A 107 -9.27 -12.94 -10.86
CA SER A 107 -9.51 -14.03 -11.82
C SER A 107 -9.01 -13.65 -13.20
N GLN A 108 -9.20 -12.42 -13.63
CA GLN A 108 -8.71 -11.90 -14.91
C GLN A 108 -7.17 -11.85 -14.93
N ILE A 109 -6.52 -11.31 -13.89
CA ILE A 109 -5.05 -11.30 -13.77
C ILE A 109 -4.51 -12.73 -13.82
N THR A 110 -5.13 -13.66 -13.11
CA THR A 110 -4.69 -15.06 -13.10
C THR A 110 -4.77 -15.67 -14.50
N SER A 111 -5.85 -15.43 -15.21
CA SER A 111 -6.07 -15.92 -16.59
C SER A 111 -5.03 -15.35 -17.56
N VAL A 112 -4.80 -14.03 -17.50
CA VAL A 112 -3.79 -13.33 -18.31
C VAL A 112 -2.39 -13.85 -17.99
N SER A 113 -2.06 -13.98 -16.71
CA SER A 113 -0.75 -14.47 -16.26
C SER A 113 -0.48 -15.90 -16.72
N GLN A 114 -1.49 -16.78 -16.67
CA GLN A 114 -1.36 -18.15 -17.20
C GLN A 114 -1.14 -18.18 -18.73
N THR A 115 -1.75 -17.26 -19.45
CA THR A 115 -1.55 -17.12 -20.90
C THR A 115 -0.13 -16.65 -21.19
N ILE A 116 0.37 -15.68 -20.44
CA ILE A 116 1.74 -15.18 -20.56
C ILE A 116 2.75 -16.29 -20.25
N LEU A 117 2.51 -17.06 -19.19
CA LEU A 117 3.33 -18.22 -18.83
C LEU A 117 3.51 -19.22 -19.98
N LYS A 118 2.43 -19.52 -20.67
CA LYS A 118 2.46 -20.47 -21.79
C LYS A 118 3.17 -19.91 -23.02
N LEU A 119 3.11 -18.59 -23.22
CA LEU A 119 3.62 -17.94 -24.43
C LEU A 119 5.10 -17.58 -24.35
N ILE A 120 5.59 -17.15 -23.21
CA ILE A 120 6.91 -16.53 -23.05
C ILE A 120 7.91 -17.44 -22.34
N ILE A 121 7.46 -18.40 -21.54
CA ILE A 121 8.33 -19.03 -20.55
C ILE A 121 8.20 -20.56 -20.57
N PRO A 122 9.32 -21.28 -20.71
CA PRO A 122 9.35 -22.72 -20.41
C PRO A 122 9.11 -22.98 -18.91
N PRO A 123 8.66 -24.19 -18.50
CA PRO A 123 7.94 -24.51 -17.28
C PRO A 123 8.72 -24.42 -15.96
N ARG A 124 9.38 -23.32 -15.68
CA ARG A 124 10.14 -23.10 -14.41
C ARG A 124 9.83 -21.77 -13.70
N VAL A 125 8.62 -21.24 -13.89
CA VAL A 125 8.23 -19.94 -13.26
C VAL A 125 7.21 -20.17 -12.18
N TYR A 126 7.48 -19.62 -11.01
CA TYR A 126 6.56 -19.61 -9.87
C TYR A 126 5.85 -18.26 -9.80
N LEU A 127 4.53 -18.31 -9.80
CA LEU A 127 3.68 -17.13 -9.67
C LEU A 127 3.16 -17.04 -8.24
N TYR A 128 3.49 -15.96 -7.55
CA TYR A 128 2.98 -15.68 -6.21
C TYR A 128 2.04 -14.48 -6.23
N TYR A 129 0.82 -14.66 -5.71
CA TYR A 129 -0.14 -13.58 -5.49
C TYR A 129 -0.15 -13.21 -4.02
N ASN A 130 0.06 -11.95 -3.71
CA ASN A 130 -0.06 -11.42 -2.37
C ASN A 130 -1.27 -10.49 -2.32
N LEU A 131 -2.34 -10.93 -1.66
CA LEU A 131 -3.54 -10.14 -1.39
C LEU A 131 -3.28 -9.18 -0.23
N PRO A 132 -3.74 -7.94 -0.29
CA PRO A 132 -3.70 -7.07 0.88
C PRO A 132 -4.53 -7.71 2.01
N TYR A 133 -3.92 -7.81 3.18
CA TYR A 133 -4.57 -8.36 4.37
C TYR A 133 -5.77 -7.50 4.76
N ARG A 134 -6.98 -8.02 4.55
CA ARG A 134 -8.20 -7.37 4.99
C ARG A 134 -8.34 -7.58 6.49
N HIS A 135 -8.04 -6.57 7.29
CA HIS A 135 -8.47 -6.55 8.68
C HIS A 135 -10.00 -6.57 8.73
N ASN A 136 -10.57 -7.74 9.01
CA ASN A 136 -11.96 -7.84 9.46
C ASN A 136 -12.02 -7.29 10.89
N LYS A 137 -12.68 -6.14 11.05
CA LYS A 137 -13.25 -5.73 12.32
C LYS A 137 -14.66 -6.26 12.43
#